data_3fc66eea6cbc326bbb73793c53529ac5
#
_entry.id   3fc66eea6cbc326bbb73793c53529ac5
#
_cell.length_a   1.000
_cell.length_b   1.000
_cell.length_c   1.000
_cell.angle_alpha   90.00
_cell.angle_beta   90.00
_cell.angle_gamma   90.00
#
_symmetry.space_group_name_H-M   'P 1'
#
loop_
_entity.id
_entity.type
_entity.pdbx_description
1 polymer ?
#
loop_
_entity_poly.entity_id
_entity_poly.type
_entity_poly.pdbx_seq_one_letter_code
_entity_poly.pdbx_strand_id
1 'polypeptide(L)'
;MKTKKADEKSFGGKMKQLRQTKKISFEDLANKTGFSQRYLKEIEEGIKIPPVSAVIQLAKALSIDSGSFLSAGEQEASERRRRESFFKRTQAYSYKTLTPDAETKHMKAFLVTIDPRQDHKMVEYKHEGEEFHYVLKGQVEVTVGENQNLLKKGETLHFNSGITHKLRNLSDTEAKLLVVIYTP
;
A
#
# COMPACT_ATOMS: atom_id res chain seq x y z
N MET A 1 1.37 42.93 -1.59
CA MET A 1 0.90 41.62 -1.11
C MET A 1 2.11 40.82 -0.67
N LYS A 2 2.24 40.53 0.64
CA LYS A 2 3.35 39.71 1.15
C LYS A 2 3.10 38.25 0.75
N THR A 3 3.90 37.72 -0.14
CA THR A 3 3.94 36.27 -0.44
C THR A 3 4.29 35.52 0.84
N LYS A 4 3.34 34.75 1.39
CA LYS A 4 3.62 33.81 2.47
C LYS A 4 4.70 32.86 1.96
N LYS A 5 5.91 32.88 2.54
CA LYS A 5 6.92 31.85 2.33
C LYS A 5 6.24 30.51 2.65
N ALA A 6 6.22 29.59 1.70
CA ALA A 6 5.72 28.25 1.95
C ALA A 6 6.48 27.65 3.14
N ASP A 7 5.74 27.17 4.13
CA ASP A 7 6.31 26.50 5.29
C ASP A 7 7.06 25.25 4.76
N GLU A 8 8.36 25.16 5.00
CA GLU A 8 9.22 24.06 4.54
C GLU A 8 8.72 22.67 5.03
N LYS A 9 7.94 22.67 6.11
CA LYS A 9 7.28 21.46 6.65
C LYS A 9 5.98 21.12 5.92
N SER A 10 5.44 22.03 5.12
CA SER A 10 4.23 21.79 4.34
C SER A 10 4.50 20.84 3.18
N PHE A 11 3.45 20.18 2.66
CA PHE A 11 3.55 19.35 1.46
C PHE A 11 4.23 20.10 0.29
N GLY A 12 3.79 21.32 0.01
CA GLY A 12 4.35 22.15 -1.06
C GLY A 12 5.82 22.48 -0.84
N GLY A 13 6.21 22.81 0.40
CA GLY A 13 7.60 23.06 0.77
C GLY A 13 8.49 21.84 0.56
N LYS A 14 8.06 20.66 1.02
CA LYS A 14 8.76 19.39 0.79
C LYS A 14 8.88 19.04 -0.69
N MET A 15 7.78 19.18 -1.46
CA MET A 15 7.78 18.96 -2.90
C MET A 15 8.80 19.86 -3.60
N LYS A 16 8.83 21.15 -3.26
CA LYS A 16 9.80 22.12 -3.79
C LYS A 16 11.23 21.72 -3.49
N GLN A 17 11.53 21.37 -2.24
CA GLN A 17 12.85 20.94 -1.81
C GLN A 17 13.31 19.69 -2.59
N LEU A 18 12.44 18.67 -2.71
CA LEU A 18 12.75 17.45 -3.43
C LEU A 18 12.99 17.70 -4.92
N ARG A 19 12.14 18.51 -5.57
CA ARG A 19 12.31 18.87 -6.96
C ARG A 19 13.65 19.59 -7.20
N GLN A 20 13.98 20.57 -6.35
CA GLN A 20 15.22 21.33 -6.45
C GLN A 20 16.46 20.45 -6.19
N THR A 21 16.44 19.62 -5.17
CA THR A 21 17.53 18.67 -4.85
C THR A 21 17.80 17.72 -6.02
N LYS A 22 16.73 17.26 -6.69
CA LYS A 22 16.85 16.39 -7.87
C LYS A 22 17.08 17.16 -9.18
N LYS A 23 17.20 18.48 -9.12
CA LYS A 23 17.41 19.37 -10.28
C LYS A 23 16.36 19.19 -11.39
N ILE A 24 15.11 18.89 -11.00
CA ILE A 24 13.98 18.72 -11.94
C ILE A 24 13.33 20.08 -12.17
N SER A 25 13.15 20.47 -13.44
CA SER A 25 12.42 21.68 -13.80
C SER A 25 10.90 21.51 -13.60
N PHE A 26 10.15 22.63 -13.59
CA PHE A 26 8.68 22.53 -13.62
C PHE A 26 8.16 21.92 -14.92
N GLU A 27 8.86 22.16 -16.01
CA GLU A 27 8.55 21.60 -17.33
C GLU A 27 8.72 20.08 -17.33
N ASP A 28 9.86 19.58 -16.83
CA ASP A 28 10.12 18.13 -16.71
C ASP A 28 9.10 17.46 -15.79
N LEU A 29 8.78 18.09 -14.65
CA LEU A 29 7.81 17.54 -13.73
C LEU A 29 6.40 17.55 -14.33
N ALA A 30 6.03 18.58 -15.09
CA ALA A 30 4.78 18.67 -15.83
C ALA A 30 4.68 17.54 -16.86
N ASN A 31 5.74 17.31 -17.65
CA ASN A 31 5.80 16.24 -18.65
C ASN A 31 5.70 14.84 -18.01
N LYS A 32 6.33 14.63 -16.84
CA LYS A 32 6.28 13.35 -16.11
C LYS A 32 4.93 13.07 -15.45
N THR A 33 4.20 14.13 -15.07
CA THR A 33 2.95 13.99 -14.31
C THR A 33 1.69 14.29 -15.13
N GLY A 34 1.83 14.93 -16.30
CA GLY A 34 0.69 15.45 -17.05
C GLY A 34 0.00 16.66 -16.40
N PHE A 35 0.52 17.17 -15.28
CA PHE A 35 0.00 18.38 -14.65
C PHE A 35 0.55 19.65 -15.32
N SER A 36 -0.23 20.75 -15.30
CA SER A 36 0.28 22.03 -15.78
C SER A 36 1.36 22.58 -14.84
N GLN A 37 2.35 23.30 -15.39
CA GLN A 37 3.38 23.97 -14.59
C GLN A 37 2.76 24.94 -13.57
N ARG A 38 1.67 25.60 -13.94
CA ARG A 38 0.91 26.47 -13.04
C ARG A 38 0.36 25.73 -11.84
N TYR A 39 -0.24 24.57 -12.05
CA TYR A 39 -0.78 23.74 -10.97
C TYR A 39 0.32 23.25 -10.02
N LEU A 40 1.45 22.82 -10.54
CA LEU A 40 2.62 22.41 -9.76
C LEU A 40 3.18 23.56 -8.91
N LYS A 41 3.24 24.77 -9.49
CA LYS A 41 3.66 25.97 -8.78
C LYS A 41 2.70 26.35 -7.66
N GLU A 42 1.39 26.30 -7.91
CA GLU A 42 0.35 26.58 -6.92
C GLU A 42 0.41 25.60 -5.74
N ILE A 43 0.80 24.33 -5.99
CA ILE A 43 1.04 23.33 -4.93
C ILE A 43 2.29 23.71 -4.11
N GLU A 44 3.42 24.02 -4.75
CA GLU A 44 4.66 24.39 -4.05
C GLU A 44 4.50 25.67 -3.21
N GLU A 45 3.66 26.59 -3.66
CA GLU A 45 3.35 27.83 -2.95
C GLU A 45 2.29 27.64 -1.85
N GLY A 46 1.72 26.43 -1.72
CA GLY A 46 0.67 26.12 -0.74
C GLY A 46 -0.68 26.75 -1.06
N ILE A 47 -0.88 27.23 -2.28
CA ILE A 47 -2.15 27.80 -2.77
C ILE A 47 -3.16 26.69 -3.01
N LYS A 48 -2.69 25.51 -3.48
CA LYS A 48 -3.52 24.33 -3.70
C LYS A 48 -3.03 23.14 -2.89
N ILE A 49 -4.00 22.42 -2.32
CA ILE A 49 -3.78 21.13 -1.69
C ILE A 49 -4.07 20.06 -2.74
N PRO A 50 -3.08 19.23 -3.13
CA PRO A 50 -3.31 18.19 -4.12
C PRO A 50 -4.14 17.04 -3.53
N PRO A 51 -5.03 16.41 -4.32
CA PRO A 51 -5.70 15.19 -3.91
C PRO A 51 -4.68 14.04 -3.80
N VAL A 52 -5.06 12.97 -3.08
CA VAL A 52 -4.18 11.81 -2.83
C VAL A 52 -3.62 11.20 -4.11
N SER A 53 -4.42 11.10 -5.16
CA SER A 53 -3.98 10.63 -6.48
C SER A 53 -2.85 11.48 -7.08
N ALA A 54 -2.92 12.81 -6.93
CA ALA A 54 -1.86 13.70 -7.38
C ALA A 54 -0.60 13.57 -6.52
N VAL A 55 -0.74 13.34 -5.20
CA VAL A 55 0.40 13.07 -4.30
C VAL A 55 1.17 11.83 -4.75
N ILE A 56 0.46 10.75 -5.05
CA ILE A 56 1.07 9.49 -5.52
C ILE A 56 1.79 9.71 -6.86
N GLN A 57 1.16 10.43 -7.79
CA GLN A 57 1.73 10.72 -9.10
C GLN A 57 2.98 11.60 -9.01
N LEU A 58 2.98 12.60 -8.13
CA LEU A 58 4.13 13.44 -7.83
C LEU A 58 5.28 12.65 -7.18
N ALA A 59 4.97 11.79 -6.22
CA ALA A 59 5.95 10.91 -5.58
C ALA A 59 6.65 10.02 -6.62
N LYS A 60 5.86 9.38 -7.50
CA LYS A 60 6.37 8.55 -8.61
C LYS A 60 7.27 9.36 -9.55
N ALA A 61 6.83 10.54 -9.97
CA ALA A 61 7.59 11.41 -10.88
C ALA A 61 8.91 11.93 -10.25
N LEU A 62 8.91 12.11 -8.93
CA LEU A 62 10.09 12.49 -8.16
C LEU A 62 10.93 11.27 -7.71
N SER A 63 10.53 10.04 -8.04
CA SER A 63 11.20 8.80 -7.65
C SER A 63 11.45 8.74 -6.13
N ILE A 64 10.38 8.92 -5.37
CA ILE A 64 10.36 8.84 -3.91
C ILE A 64 9.15 8.04 -3.46
N ASP A 65 9.21 7.52 -2.23
CA ASP A 65 8.03 6.96 -1.57
C ASP A 65 7.01 8.07 -1.25
N SER A 66 5.72 7.82 -1.48
CA SER A 66 4.66 8.80 -1.21
C SER A 66 4.58 9.19 0.28
N GLY A 67 5.00 8.31 1.18
CA GLY A 67 5.14 8.58 2.61
C GLY A 67 6.15 9.68 2.92
N SER A 68 7.12 9.95 2.03
CA SER A 68 8.09 11.03 2.20
C SER A 68 7.47 12.43 2.27
N PHE A 69 6.25 12.57 1.79
CA PHE A 69 5.49 13.82 1.90
C PHE A 69 4.81 13.99 3.26
N LEU A 70 4.67 12.92 4.03
CA LEU A 70 4.04 12.99 5.35
C LEU A 70 4.95 13.73 6.35
N SER A 71 4.35 14.38 7.34
CA SER A 71 5.08 14.92 8.49
C SER A 71 5.68 13.79 9.34
N ALA A 72 6.68 14.08 10.17
CA ALA A 72 7.27 13.08 11.05
C ALA A 72 6.23 12.35 11.91
N GLY A 73 5.26 13.09 12.47
CA GLY A 73 4.17 12.48 13.26
C GLY A 73 3.21 11.63 12.43
N GLU A 74 2.96 11.99 11.17
CA GLU A 74 2.14 11.19 10.26
C GLU A 74 2.89 9.94 9.79
N GLN A 75 4.21 10.03 9.60
CA GLN A 75 5.07 8.88 9.32
C GLN A 75 5.09 7.90 10.48
N GLU A 76 5.31 8.38 11.71
CA GLU A 76 5.25 7.55 12.92
C GLU A 76 3.87 6.90 13.13
N ALA A 77 2.79 7.66 12.91
CA ALA A 77 1.44 7.11 12.99
C ALA A 77 1.18 6.05 11.91
N SER A 78 1.69 6.25 10.69
CA SER A 78 1.61 5.29 9.59
C SER A 78 2.42 4.03 9.90
N GLU A 79 3.65 4.17 10.39
CA GLU A 79 4.50 3.05 10.79
C GLU A 79 3.91 2.28 11.98
N ARG A 80 3.34 2.99 12.97
CA ARG A 80 2.65 2.34 14.09
C ARG A 80 1.45 1.52 13.60
N ARG A 81 0.62 2.06 12.71
CA ARG A 81 -0.49 1.33 12.09
C ARG A 81 -0.01 0.12 11.29
N ARG A 82 1.10 0.25 10.57
CA ARG A 82 1.75 -0.86 9.85
C ARG A 82 2.21 -1.96 10.82
N ARG A 83 2.86 -1.58 11.94
CA ARG A 83 3.31 -2.54 12.99
C ARG A 83 2.13 -3.21 13.68
N GLU A 84 1.10 -2.45 14.07
CA GLU A 84 -0.11 -3.01 14.70
C GLU A 84 -0.85 -3.95 13.74
N SER A 85 -0.96 -3.58 12.47
CA SER A 85 -1.55 -4.42 11.42
C SER A 85 -0.71 -5.68 11.17
N PHE A 86 0.62 -5.57 11.19
CA PHE A 86 1.55 -6.70 11.10
C PHE A 86 1.38 -7.63 12.30
N PHE A 87 1.35 -7.10 13.51
CA PHE A 87 1.19 -7.88 14.74
C PHE A 87 -0.13 -8.62 14.79
N LYS A 88 -1.24 -7.97 14.41
CA LYS A 88 -2.56 -8.62 14.29
C LYS A 88 -2.56 -9.75 13.26
N ARG A 89 -1.86 -9.57 12.14
CA ARG A 89 -1.70 -10.62 11.11
C ARG A 89 -0.95 -11.83 11.62
N THR A 90 0.16 -11.60 12.34
CA THR A 90 1.00 -12.69 12.86
C THR A 90 0.34 -13.50 13.97
N GLN A 91 -0.68 -12.97 14.63
CA GLN A 91 -1.48 -13.73 15.60
C GLN A 91 -2.55 -14.60 14.95
N ALA A 92 -3.01 -14.22 13.73
CA ALA A 92 -4.08 -14.92 13.03
C ALA A 92 -3.56 -15.99 12.04
N TYR A 93 -2.39 -15.76 11.46
CA TYR A 93 -1.77 -16.64 10.46
C TYR A 93 -0.27 -16.71 10.68
N SER A 94 0.32 -17.89 10.52
CA SER A 94 1.76 -17.93 10.32
C SER A 94 2.07 -17.67 8.85
N TYR A 95 3.02 -16.78 8.57
CA TYR A 95 3.48 -16.57 7.21
C TYR A 95 4.99 -16.49 7.12
N LYS A 96 5.50 -16.99 6.02
CA LYS A 96 6.91 -16.94 5.66
C LYS A 96 7.04 -16.08 4.40
N THR A 97 7.85 -15.04 4.49
CA THR A 97 8.21 -14.22 3.32
C THR A 97 9.07 -15.04 2.38
N LEU A 98 8.69 -15.09 1.10
CA LEU A 98 9.41 -15.78 0.03
C LEU A 98 10.23 -14.82 -0.83
N THR A 99 9.91 -13.53 -0.81
CA THR A 99 10.62 -12.49 -1.55
C THR A 99 11.73 -11.93 -0.67
N PRO A 100 13.02 -12.08 -1.03
CA PRO A 100 14.11 -11.38 -0.36
C PRO A 100 13.91 -9.87 -0.45
N ASP A 101 14.26 -9.14 0.61
CA ASP A 101 14.16 -7.67 0.68
C ASP A 101 12.76 -7.13 0.32
N ALA A 102 11.71 -7.82 0.80
CA ALA A 102 10.32 -7.54 0.47
C ALA A 102 9.89 -6.10 0.74
N GLU A 103 10.56 -5.39 1.65
CA GLU A 103 10.24 -4.00 2.00
C GLU A 103 10.38 -3.05 0.83
N THR A 104 11.34 -3.32 -0.08
CA THR A 104 11.68 -2.46 -1.22
C THR A 104 11.07 -2.92 -2.54
N LYS A 105 10.32 -4.04 -2.55
CA LYS A 105 9.78 -4.64 -3.77
C LYS A 105 8.31 -4.31 -3.96
N HIS A 106 7.93 -4.05 -5.22
CA HIS A 106 6.54 -3.91 -5.62
C HIS A 106 5.78 -5.24 -5.55
N MET A 107 6.44 -6.35 -5.90
CA MET A 107 5.88 -7.70 -5.80
C MET A 107 6.45 -8.43 -4.59
N LYS A 108 5.58 -8.94 -3.75
CA LYS A 108 5.92 -9.66 -2.52
C LYS A 108 5.18 -10.98 -2.48
N ALA A 109 5.90 -12.06 -2.24
CA ALA A 109 5.32 -13.40 -2.13
C ALA A 109 5.46 -13.94 -0.71
N PHE A 110 4.39 -14.57 -0.23
CA PHE A 110 4.30 -15.14 1.11
C PHE A 110 3.74 -16.55 1.07
N LEU A 111 4.28 -17.42 1.88
CA LEU A 111 3.64 -18.68 2.23
C LEU A 111 2.83 -18.45 3.51
N VAL A 112 1.52 -18.52 3.40
CA VAL A 112 0.57 -18.34 4.50
C VAL A 112 0.08 -19.69 4.96
N THR A 113 0.12 -19.93 6.27
CA THR A 113 -0.45 -21.13 6.89
C THR A 113 -1.57 -20.71 7.84
N ILE A 114 -2.74 -21.35 7.70
CA ILE A 114 -3.93 -21.09 8.51
C ILE A 114 -4.32 -22.39 9.21
N ASP A 115 -4.30 -22.37 10.54
CA ASP A 115 -4.64 -23.52 11.37
C ASP A 115 -6.10 -23.97 11.19
N PRO A 116 -6.44 -25.21 11.54
CA PRO A 116 -7.81 -25.73 11.45
C PRO A 116 -8.77 -24.92 12.32
N ARG A 117 -10.03 -24.78 11.86
CA ARG A 117 -11.17 -24.21 12.61
C ARG A 117 -10.86 -22.92 13.35
N GLN A 118 -9.90 -22.17 12.91
CA GLN A 118 -9.66 -20.88 13.50
C GLN A 118 -10.77 -19.93 13.04
N ASP A 119 -11.74 -19.77 13.93
CA ASP A 119 -12.71 -18.66 13.85
C ASP A 119 -11.96 -17.39 14.25
N HIS A 120 -11.03 -17.00 13.36
CA HIS A 120 -10.23 -15.82 13.57
C HIS A 120 -11.18 -14.65 13.67
N LYS A 121 -11.19 -14.00 14.81
CA LYS A 121 -11.78 -12.67 14.97
C LYS A 121 -11.22 -11.80 13.84
N MET A 122 -12.00 -11.70 12.83
CA MET A 122 -11.78 -11.21 11.49
C MET A 122 -10.77 -10.09 11.42
N VAL A 123 -9.55 -10.40 11.00
CA VAL A 123 -8.63 -9.36 10.57
C VAL A 123 -9.00 -9.03 9.15
N GLU A 124 -9.63 -7.89 8.98
CA GLU A 124 -9.92 -7.33 7.67
C GLU A 124 -8.66 -6.64 7.14
N TYR A 125 -8.33 -6.92 5.89
CA TYR A 125 -7.22 -6.32 5.18
C TYR A 125 -7.74 -5.36 4.13
N LYS A 126 -7.02 -4.27 3.95
CA LYS A 126 -7.24 -3.33 2.85
C LYS A 126 -5.93 -2.59 2.60
N HIS A 127 -5.41 -2.68 1.40
CA HIS A 127 -4.21 -1.95 0.97
C HIS A 127 -4.24 -1.72 -0.53
N GLU A 128 -3.47 -0.78 -1.02
CA GLU A 128 -3.35 -0.47 -2.43
C GLU A 128 -2.69 -1.63 -3.19
N GLY A 129 -3.17 -1.89 -4.41
CA GLY A 129 -2.61 -2.87 -5.32
C GLY A 129 -3.52 -4.06 -5.56
N GLU A 130 -2.92 -5.20 -5.82
CA GLU A 130 -3.60 -6.44 -6.18
C GLU A 130 -3.03 -7.61 -5.38
N GLU A 131 -3.88 -8.60 -5.10
CA GLU A 131 -3.46 -9.87 -4.52
C GLU A 131 -3.83 -11.04 -5.42
N PHE A 132 -2.90 -11.99 -5.50
CA PHE A 132 -3.12 -13.29 -6.13
C PHE A 132 -2.90 -14.40 -5.09
N HIS A 133 -3.90 -15.24 -4.91
CA HIS A 133 -3.89 -16.38 -3.99
C HIS A 133 -3.87 -17.69 -4.77
N TYR A 134 -3.06 -18.65 -4.32
CA TYR A 134 -3.04 -20.02 -4.83
C TYR A 134 -3.03 -20.99 -3.65
N VAL A 135 -4.02 -21.88 -3.58
CA VAL A 135 -4.14 -22.85 -2.48
C VAL A 135 -3.24 -24.05 -2.72
N LEU A 136 -2.24 -24.22 -1.87
CA LEU A 136 -1.28 -25.32 -1.92
C LEU A 136 -1.77 -26.57 -1.17
N LYS A 137 -2.51 -26.35 -0.08
CA LYS A 137 -3.02 -27.44 0.79
C LYS A 137 -4.33 -27.02 1.46
N GLY A 138 -5.25 -27.97 1.63
CA GLY A 138 -6.51 -27.74 2.30
C GLY A 138 -7.50 -26.90 1.48
N GLN A 139 -8.33 -26.15 2.18
CA GLN A 139 -9.29 -25.22 1.58
C GLN A 139 -9.32 -23.90 2.39
N VAL A 140 -9.60 -22.81 1.73
CA VAL A 140 -9.65 -21.46 2.33
C VAL A 140 -10.84 -20.70 1.82
N GLU A 141 -11.58 -20.06 2.70
CA GLU A 141 -12.56 -19.06 2.32
C GLU A 141 -11.90 -17.69 2.24
N VAL A 142 -11.99 -17.06 1.08
CA VAL A 142 -11.53 -15.70 0.83
C VAL A 142 -12.74 -14.82 0.63
N THR A 143 -13.01 -13.92 1.56
CA THR A 143 -14.06 -12.90 1.39
C THR A 143 -13.43 -11.63 0.81
N VAL A 144 -14.00 -11.10 -0.28
CA VAL A 144 -13.60 -9.85 -0.92
C VAL A 144 -14.84 -8.96 -1.02
N GLY A 145 -14.88 -7.89 -0.22
CA GLY A 145 -16.12 -7.12 -0.02
C GLY A 145 -17.23 -7.99 0.55
N GLU A 146 -18.30 -8.16 -0.20
CA GLU A 146 -19.45 -9.02 0.16
C GLU A 146 -19.35 -10.43 -0.45
N ASN A 147 -18.37 -10.68 -1.34
CA ASN A 147 -18.26 -11.94 -2.06
C ASN A 147 -17.43 -12.95 -1.27
N GLN A 148 -17.99 -14.12 -1.02
CA GLN A 148 -17.32 -15.26 -0.38
C GLN A 148 -16.88 -16.26 -1.45
N ASN A 149 -15.60 -16.58 -1.45
CA ASN A 149 -14.98 -17.51 -2.41
C ASN A 149 -14.35 -18.66 -1.62
N LEU A 150 -14.89 -19.87 -1.76
CA LEU A 150 -14.28 -21.07 -1.19
C LEU A 150 -13.29 -21.65 -2.19
N LEU A 151 -12.02 -21.60 -1.86
CA LEU A 151 -10.93 -22.11 -2.70
C LEU A 151 -10.42 -23.43 -2.13
N LYS A 152 -10.29 -24.44 -2.99
CA LYS A 152 -9.68 -25.73 -2.71
C LYS A 152 -8.26 -25.80 -3.24
N LYS A 153 -7.52 -26.84 -2.84
CA LYS A 153 -6.17 -27.09 -3.35
C LYS A 153 -6.11 -27.01 -4.88
N GLY A 154 -5.19 -26.22 -5.40
CA GLY A 154 -4.97 -25.98 -6.82
C GLY A 154 -5.78 -24.82 -7.40
N GLU A 155 -6.74 -24.27 -6.64
CA GLU A 155 -7.55 -23.13 -7.09
C GLU A 155 -6.89 -21.81 -6.75
N THR A 156 -7.26 -20.78 -7.51
CA THR A 156 -6.70 -19.43 -7.43
C THR A 156 -7.79 -18.38 -7.31
N LEU A 157 -7.42 -17.22 -6.74
CA LEU A 157 -8.21 -16.01 -6.75
C LEU A 157 -7.29 -14.81 -6.96
N HIS A 158 -7.65 -13.94 -7.88
CA HIS A 158 -6.99 -12.66 -8.10
C HIS A 158 -8.00 -11.53 -7.89
N PHE A 159 -7.65 -10.52 -7.11
CA PHE A 159 -8.55 -9.42 -6.79
C PHE A 159 -7.80 -8.14 -6.45
N ASN A 160 -8.53 -7.01 -6.51
CA ASN A 160 -8.05 -5.71 -6.08
C ASN A 160 -8.02 -5.66 -4.54
N SER A 161 -6.84 -5.56 -3.96
CA SER A 161 -6.63 -5.49 -2.51
C SER A 161 -7.06 -4.17 -1.86
N GLY A 162 -7.43 -3.16 -2.67
CA GLY A 162 -8.14 -1.96 -2.22
C GLY A 162 -9.58 -2.23 -1.75
N ILE A 163 -10.11 -3.42 -2.01
CA ILE A 163 -11.37 -3.90 -1.45
C ILE A 163 -11.07 -4.61 -0.13
N THR A 164 -11.86 -4.34 0.92
CA THR A 164 -11.73 -5.04 2.21
C THR A 164 -11.85 -6.54 1.99
N HIS A 165 -10.90 -7.30 2.48
CA HIS A 165 -10.84 -8.74 2.29
C HIS A 165 -10.36 -9.47 3.55
N LYS A 166 -10.66 -10.76 3.63
CA LYS A 166 -10.30 -11.63 4.78
C LYS A 166 -10.17 -13.07 4.35
N LEU A 167 -9.38 -13.84 5.12
CA LEU A 167 -9.14 -15.25 4.94
C LEU A 167 -9.69 -16.03 6.14
N ARG A 168 -10.30 -17.20 5.89
CA ARG A 168 -10.73 -18.11 6.93
C ARG A 168 -10.46 -19.57 6.52
N ASN A 169 -10.07 -20.38 7.48
CA ASN A 169 -10.04 -21.83 7.33
C ASN A 169 -11.13 -22.46 8.19
N LEU A 170 -12.23 -22.84 7.58
CA LEU A 170 -13.37 -23.47 8.24
C LEU A 170 -13.24 -25.01 8.31
N SER A 171 -12.17 -25.58 7.75
CA SER A 171 -11.94 -27.02 7.72
C SER A 171 -11.22 -27.52 8.97
N ASP A 172 -11.24 -28.85 9.16
CA ASP A 172 -10.57 -29.56 10.26
C ASP A 172 -9.07 -29.79 10.00
N THR A 173 -8.55 -29.33 8.89
CA THR A 173 -7.15 -29.50 8.49
C THR A 173 -6.48 -28.17 8.21
N GLU A 174 -5.17 -28.11 8.44
CA GLU A 174 -4.34 -26.97 8.10
C GLU A 174 -4.47 -26.60 6.61
N ALA A 175 -4.58 -25.32 6.32
CA ALA A 175 -4.55 -24.81 4.96
C ALA A 175 -3.26 -24.02 4.70
N LYS A 176 -2.74 -24.13 3.46
CA LYS A 176 -1.55 -23.36 3.01
C LYS A 176 -1.82 -22.68 1.69
N LEU A 177 -1.42 -21.41 1.60
CA LEU A 177 -1.56 -20.60 0.40
C LEU A 177 -0.22 -19.97 0.03
N LEU A 178 0.01 -19.85 -1.27
CA LEU A 178 0.89 -18.84 -1.81
C LEU A 178 0.06 -17.56 -2.00
N VAL A 179 0.48 -16.49 -1.36
CA VAL A 179 -0.10 -15.15 -1.52
C VAL A 179 0.93 -14.27 -2.19
N VAL A 180 0.58 -13.67 -3.32
CA VAL A 180 1.41 -12.68 -4.01
C VAL A 180 0.70 -11.34 -3.93
N ILE A 181 1.39 -10.35 -3.41
CA ILE A 181 0.92 -8.96 -3.29
C ILE A 181 1.72 -8.13 -4.29
N TYR A 182 1.01 -7.39 -5.12
CA TYR A 182 1.58 -6.33 -5.94
C TYR A 182 1.13 -4.98 -5.40
N THR A 183 2.09 -4.08 -5.15
CA THR A 183 1.84 -2.69 -4.76
C THR A 183 2.54 -1.79 -5.77
N PRO A 184 1.78 -0.98 -6.56
CA PRO A 184 2.32 -0.14 -7.64
C PRO A 184 3.26 0.96 -7.14
#